data_aab45332ebd07840ac98100566a2a6fa
#
_entry.id   aab45332ebd07840ac98100566a2a6fa
#
_cell.length_a   1.000
_cell.length_b   1.000
_cell.length_c   1.000
_cell.angle_alpha   90.00
_cell.angle_beta   90.00
_cell.angle_gamma   90.00
#
_symmetry.space_group_name_H-M   'P 1'
#
loop_
_entity.id
_entity.type
_entity.pdbx_description
1 polymer ?
#
loop_
_entity_poly.entity_id
_entity_poly.type
_entity_poly.pdbx_seq_one_letter_code
_entity_poly.pdbx_strand_id
1 'polypeptide(L)'
;KKGIDVIGPVNENECKNINRRFFTFHEKKRPYIILKVALTMDGFIAEEDGRSKWITNSKSRESVHILRSNCDAIFVGNSTIEKDDPNLTSHGKGKDPKIILFDQKSQDRSQMKVSQQDPIIIKTSDMQKDPKENLDRMLEYLHKNSFQTLLVEGGGVTLTHFLNADLYDELHVYYAP
;
A
#
# COMPACT_ATOMS: atom_id res chain seq x y z
N LYS A 1 -30.10 28.05 -6.85
CA LYS A 1 -30.96 27.00 -7.45
C LYS A 1 -31.30 27.45 -8.87
N LYS A 2 -30.86 26.69 -9.89
CA LYS A 2 -30.98 27.08 -11.30
C LYS A 2 -32.21 26.44 -12.00
N GLY A 3 -33.25 26.03 -11.24
CA GLY A 3 -34.47 25.44 -11.80
C GLY A 3 -34.30 24.09 -12.52
N ILE A 4 -33.27 23.33 -12.12
CA ILE A 4 -33.03 21.99 -12.65
C ILE A 4 -33.64 20.98 -11.67
N ASP A 5 -34.54 20.15 -12.17
CA ASP A 5 -35.08 19.02 -11.41
C ASP A 5 -34.06 17.88 -11.41
N VAL A 6 -33.73 17.39 -10.21
CA VAL A 6 -32.81 16.27 -10.03
C VAL A 6 -33.60 15.04 -9.62
N ILE A 7 -33.56 14.01 -10.46
CA ILE A 7 -34.16 12.71 -10.18
C ILE A 7 -33.03 11.77 -9.75
N GLY A 8 -33.11 11.21 -8.56
CA GLY A 8 -32.13 10.27 -8.03
C GLY A 8 -32.40 9.87 -6.57
N PRO A 9 -31.62 8.95 -6.02
CA PRO A 9 -30.48 8.28 -6.65
C PRO A 9 -30.90 7.19 -7.67
N VAL A 10 -30.10 7.03 -8.74
CA VAL A 10 -30.25 5.93 -9.71
C VAL A 10 -28.94 5.11 -9.67
N ASN A 11 -29.05 3.79 -9.50
CA ASN A 11 -27.91 2.86 -9.38
C ASN A 11 -26.87 3.29 -8.34
N GLU A 12 -27.32 3.77 -7.18
CA GLU A 12 -26.46 4.39 -6.17
C GLU A 12 -25.30 3.47 -5.73
N ASN A 13 -25.57 2.18 -5.54
CA ASN A 13 -24.57 1.21 -5.08
C ASN A 13 -23.47 1.00 -6.11
N GLU A 14 -23.82 0.84 -7.39
CA GLU A 14 -22.85 0.72 -8.47
C GLU A 14 -22.04 2.00 -8.64
N CYS A 15 -22.67 3.15 -8.58
CA CYS A 15 -22.00 4.46 -8.65
C CYS A 15 -21.01 4.64 -7.47
N LYS A 16 -21.41 4.27 -6.27
CA LYS A 16 -20.51 4.29 -5.08
C LYS A 16 -19.35 3.31 -5.25
N ASN A 17 -19.61 2.11 -5.77
CA ASN A 17 -18.56 1.12 -5.96
C ASN A 17 -17.52 1.57 -7.00
N ILE A 18 -17.94 2.13 -8.13
CA ILE A 18 -17.03 2.68 -9.14
C ILE A 18 -16.18 3.82 -8.56
N ASN A 19 -16.76 4.63 -7.69
CA ASN A 19 -16.12 5.79 -7.07
C ASN A 19 -15.60 5.50 -5.64
N ARG A 20 -15.42 4.22 -5.25
CA ARG A 20 -15.08 3.84 -3.87
C ARG A 20 -13.81 4.52 -3.32
N ARG A 21 -12.80 4.74 -4.17
CA ARG A 21 -11.56 5.43 -3.76
C ARG A 21 -11.84 6.88 -3.38
N PHE A 22 -12.63 7.58 -4.18
CA PHE A 22 -13.05 8.95 -3.93
C PHE A 22 -13.87 9.04 -2.63
N PHE A 23 -14.87 8.17 -2.45
CA PHE A 23 -15.68 8.19 -1.23
C PHE A 23 -14.86 7.87 0.01
N THR A 24 -13.99 6.86 -0.02
CA THR A 24 -13.09 6.57 1.10
C THR A 24 -12.24 7.78 1.47
N PHE A 25 -11.63 8.43 0.48
CA PHE A 25 -10.78 9.60 0.72
C PHE A 25 -11.54 10.76 1.38
N HIS A 26 -12.75 11.05 0.91
CA HIS A 26 -13.52 12.18 1.40
C HIS A 26 -14.32 11.90 2.67
N GLU A 27 -14.83 10.68 2.85
CA GLU A 27 -15.66 10.31 4.00
C GLU A 27 -14.81 9.80 5.17
N LYS A 28 -13.87 8.88 4.92
CA LYS A 28 -13.01 8.31 5.97
C LYS A 28 -11.76 9.15 6.26
N LYS A 29 -11.52 10.24 5.49
CA LYS A 29 -10.37 11.15 5.65
C LYS A 29 -9.02 10.44 5.62
N ARG A 30 -8.90 9.39 4.79
CA ARG A 30 -7.68 8.63 4.54
C ARG A 30 -7.64 8.11 3.11
N PRO A 31 -6.47 7.69 2.59
CA PRO A 31 -6.39 6.98 1.32
C PRO A 31 -7.24 5.70 1.31
N TYR A 32 -7.66 5.27 0.13
CA TYR A 32 -8.12 3.92 -0.13
C TYR A 32 -6.93 2.97 -0.06
N ILE A 33 -6.99 1.99 0.85
CA ILE A 33 -5.85 1.12 1.18
C ILE A 33 -6.03 -0.24 0.52
N ILE A 34 -5.03 -0.62 -0.28
CA ILE A 34 -4.95 -1.91 -0.94
C ILE A 34 -3.82 -2.70 -0.30
N LEU A 35 -4.13 -3.83 0.34
CA LEU A 35 -3.13 -4.77 0.80
C LEU A 35 -2.82 -5.76 -0.32
N LYS A 36 -1.54 -6.03 -0.56
CA LYS A 36 -1.10 -7.03 -1.54
C LYS A 36 -0.20 -8.07 -0.86
N VAL A 37 -0.54 -9.33 -1.07
CA VAL A 37 0.26 -10.46 -0.59
C VAL A 37 0.48 -11.48 -1.72
N ALA A 38 1.64 -12.12 -1.71
CA ALA A 38 1.91 -13.32 -2.50
C ALA A 38 2.04 -14.52 -1.56
N LEU A 39 1.32 -15.58 -1.86
CA LEU A 39 1.27 -16.81 -1.06
C LEU A 39 1.64 -18.02 -1.91
N THR A 40 2.26 -19.00 -1.30
CA THR A 40 2.30 -20.36 -1.80
C THR A 40 0.93 -21.02 -1.65
N MET A 41 0.67 -22.14 -2.32
CA MET A 41 -0.61 -22.88 -2.20
C MET A 41 -0.90 -23.36 -0.77
N ASP A 42 0.13 -23.61 0.01
CA ASP A 42 0.06 -23.97 1.44
C ASP A 42 0.04 -22.77 2.39
N GLY A 43 -0.04 -21.52 1.84
CA GLY A 43 -0.32 -20.31 2.60
C GLY A 43 0.90 -19.59 3.16
N PHE A 44 2.13 -19.94 2.76
CA PHE A 44 3.33 -19.23 3.20
C PHE A 44 3.63 -18.00 2.36
N ILE A 45 4.14 -16.94 3.00
CA ILE A 45 4.56 -15.69 2.37
C ILE A 45 6.07 -15.62 2.14
N ALA A 46 6.82 -16.50 2.76
CA ALA A 46 8.28 -16.63 2.67
C ALA A 46 8.73 -18.00 3.17
N GLU A 47 9.95 -18.38 2.86
CA GLU A 47 10.64 -19.50 3.49
C GLU A 47 11.01 -19.19 4.96
N GLU A 48 11.44 -20.20 5.73
CA GLU A 48 11.84 -20.02 7.15
C GLU A 48 12.94 -18.98 7.35
N ASP A 49 13.87 -18.87 6.41
CA ASP A 49 14.95 -17.86 6.40
C ASP A 49 14.48 -16.47 5.96
N GLY A 50 13.20 -16.33 5.60
CA GLY A 50 12.56 -15.10 5.19
C GLY A 50 12.76 -14.75 3.71
N ARG A 51 13.32 -15.64 2.89
CA ARG A 51 13.38 -15.44 1.44
C ARG A 51 11.97 -15.55 0.84
N SER A 52 11.60 -14.53 0.07
CA SER A 52 10.30 -14.45 -0.61
C SER A 52 10.43 -14.31 -2.14
N LYS A 53 11.65 -14.32 -2.66
CA LYS A 53 11.89 -14.12 -4.09
C LYS A 53 11.33 -15.27 -4.91
N TRP A 54 10.55 -14.89 -5.92
CA TRP A 54 9.98 -15.76 -6.95
C TRP A 54 8.85 -16.71 -6.50
N ILE A 55 8.11 -16.35 -5.44
CA ILE A 55 6.89 -17.08 -5.07
C ILE A 55 5.91 -17.10 -6.26
N THR A 56 5.76 -16.00 -7.00
CA THR A 56 4.83 -15.88 -8.13
C THR A 56 5.54 -15.78 -9.49
N ASN A 57 4.81 -16.11 -10.55
CA ASN A 57 5.30 -16.10 -11.92
C ASN A 57 5.38 -14.67 -12.52
N SER A 58 5.87 -14.57 -13.77
CA SER A 58 6.03 -13.29 -14.48
C SER A 58 4.72 -12.53 -14.71
N LYS A 59 3.62 -13.27 -15.01
CA LYS A 59 2.29 -12.65 -15.22
C LYS A 59 1.76 -12.00 -13.94
N SER A 60 1.92 -12.68 -12.81
CA SER A 60 1.54 -12.10 -11.50
C SER A 60 2.36 -10.85 -11.20
N ARG A 61 3.67 -10.87 -11.47
CA ARG A 61 4.52 -9.67 -11.29
C ARG A 61 4.11 -8.53 -12.20
N GLU A 62 3.76 -8.81 -13.46
CA GLU A 62 3.24 -7.79 -14.38
C GLU A 62 1.94 -7.16 -13.85
N SER A 63 1.02 -7.98 -13.33
CA SER A 63 -0.20 -7.49 -12.67
C SER A 63 0.10 -6.57 -11.49
N VAL A 64 1.12 -6.90 -10.67
CA VAL A 64 1.56 -6.04 -9.56
C VAL A 64 2.14 -4.72 -10.07
N HIS A 65 2.90 -4.72 -11.18
CA HIS A 65 3.42 -3.48 -11.77
C HIS A 65 2.28 -2.57 -12.27
N ILE A 66 1.22 -3.13 -12.85
CA ILE A 66 0.02 -2.38 -13.22
C ILE A 66 -0.72 -1.88 -11.96
N LEU A 67 -0.80 -2.69 -10.91
CA LEU A 67 -1.41 -2.26 -9.65
C LEU A 67 -0.66 -1.07 -9.05
N ARG A 68 0.68 -1.10 -9.05
CA ARG A 68 1.52 0.03 -8.61
C ARG A 68 1.25 1.30 -9.41
N SER A 69 1.12 1.20 -10.74
CA SER A 69 0.86 2.37 -11.59
C SER A 69 -0.51 3.02 -11.35
N ASN A 70 -1.44 2.29 -10.72
CA ASN A 70 -2.78 2.76 -10.38
C ASN A 70 -2.90 3.28 -8.94
N CYS A 71 -1.79 3.38 -8.21
CA CYS A 71 -1.75 3.89 -6.85
C CYS A 71 -0.91 5.15 -6.75
N ASP A 72 -1.31 6.08 -5.87
CA ASP A 72 -0.56 7.33 -5.66
C ASP A 72 0.68 7.09 -4.80
N ALA A 73 0.58 6.18 -3.82
CA ALA A 73 1.65 5.87 -2.90
C ALA A 73 1.80 4.36 -2.69
N ILE A 74 3.01 3.94 -2.32
CA ILE A 74 3.33 2.57 -1.91
C ILE A 74 4.06 2.59 -0.57
N PHE A 75 3.61 1.74 0.36
CA PHE A 75 4.25 1.54 1.66
C PHE A 75 4.81 0.12 1.76
N VAL A 76 6.03 0.02 2.25
CA VAL A 76 6.73 -1.25 2.48
C VAL A 76 7.38 -1.22 3.86
N GLY A 77 7.29 -2.33 4.58
CA GLY A 77 7.91 -2.47 5.89
C GLY A 77 9.45 -2.46 5.83
N ASN A 78 10.08 -1.93 6.86
CA ASN A 78 11.54 -1.75 6.93
C ASN A 78 12.31 -3.05 6.74
N SER A 79 11.87 -4.15 7.34
CA SER A 79 12.51 -5.46 7.19
C SER A 79 12.50 -5.99 5.75
N THR A 80 11.46 -5.69 4.98
CA THR A 80 11.38 -6.05 3.56
C THR A 80 12.36 -5.23 2.73
N ILE A 81 12.53 -3.93 3.06
CA ILE A 81 13.51 -3.08 2.39
C ILE A 81 14.93 -3.62 2.63
N GLU A 82 15.26 -3.94 3.87
CA GLU A 82 16.57 -4.41 4.27
C GLU A 82 16.96 -5.77 3.65
N LYS A 83 15.99 -6.68 3.56
CA LYS A 83 16.22 -8.02 3.03
C LYS A 83 16.22 -8.07 1.50
N ASP A 84 15.31 -7.35 0.85
CA ASP A 84 15.02 -7.52 -0.56
C ASP A 84 15.56 -6.41 -1.43
N ASP A 85 15.91 -5.24 -0.86
CA ASP A 85 16.26 -4.00 -1.59
C ASP A 85 15.38 -3.82 -2.83
N PRO A 86 14.04 -3.71 -2.63
CA PRO A 86 13.10 -3.79 -3.73
C PRO A 86 13.11 -2.53 -4.59
N ASN A 87 12.92 -2.72 -5.91
CA ASN A 87 12.56 -1.64 -6.81
C ASN A 87 11.03 -1.52 -6.86
N LEU A 88 10.47 -0.50 -6.23
CA LEU A 88 9.04 -0.31 -6.03
C LEU A 88 8.35 0.45 -7.19
N THR A 89 8.97 0.50 -8.35
CA THR A 89 8.42 1.15 -9.54
C THR A 89 7.31 0.34 -10.21
N SER A 90 6.59 0.97 -11.11
CA SER A 90 5.62 0.36 -12.02
C SER A 90 6.28 -0.40 -13.19
N HIS A 91 7.61 -0.37 -13.29
CA HIS A 91 8.37 -0.95 -14.40
C HIS A 91 7.88 -0.51 -15.79
N GLY A 92 7.55 0.77 -15.94
CA GLY A 92 7.10 1.36 -17.20
C GLY A 92 5.64 1.07 -17.57
N LYS A 93 4.84 0.51 -16.65
CA LYS A 93 3.40 0.28 -16.86
C LYS A 93 2.55 1.53 -16.64
N GLY A 94 3.17 2.64 -16.23
CA GLY A 94 2.53 3.93 -15.99
C GLY A 94 3.33 4.75 -14.99
N LYS A 95 2.66 5.65 -14.26
CA LYS A 95 3.30 6.48 -13.23
C LYS A 95 3.80 5.61 -12.08
N ASP A 96 5.00 5.91 -11.59
CA ASP A 96 5.50 5.27 -10.38
C ASP A 96 4.80 5.85 -9.13
N PRO A 97 4.39 4.99 -8.17
CA PRO A 97 3.84 5.45 -6.90
C PRO A 97 4.91 6.13 -6.07
N LYS A 98 4.53 7.11 -5.24
CA LYS A 98 5.44 7.71 -4.27
C LYS A 98 5.74 6.72 -3.14
N ILE A 99 7.01 6.46 -2.87
CA ILE A 99 7.42 5.53 -1.83
C ILE A 99 7.27 6.20 -0.46
N ILE A 100 6.62 5.51 0.47
CA ILE A 100 6.44 5.92 1.85
C ILE A 100 7.22 4.96 2.75
N LEU A 101 8.04 5.50 3.61
CA LEU A 101 8.83 4.75 4.57
C LEU A 101 8.59 5.28 5.99
N PHE A 102 8.73 4.41 6.97
CA PHE A 102 8.94 4.85 8.35
C PHE A 102 10.42 5.11 8.61
N ASP A 103 10.71 6.19 9.37
CA ASP A 103 12.07 6.42 9.82
C ASP A 103 12.51 5.30 10.77
N GLN A 104 13.72 4.85 10.59
CA GLN A 104 14.34 3.88 11.48
C GLN A 104 15.73 4.39 11.83
N LYS A 105 15.93 4.66 13.12
CA LYS A 105 17.12 5.36 13.62
C LYS A 105 18.44 4.58 13.47
N SER A 106 18.43 3.34 13.00
CA SER A 106 19.56 2.43 13.17
C SER A 106 20.31 2.00 11.91
N GLN A 107 19.87 2.37 10.70
CA GLN A 107 20.54 1.90 9.47
C GLN A 107 20.70 3.00 8.42
N ASP A 108 21.93 3.11 7.90
CA ASP A 108 22.21 3.92 6.71
C ASP A 108 21.61 3.21 5.48
N ARG A 109 20.61 3.82 4.87
CA ARG A 109 19.92 3.33 3.66
C ARG A 109 20.33 4.07 2.39
N SER A 110 21.33 4.94 2.47
CA SER A 110 21.73 5.81 1.35
C SER A 110 22.00 5.05 0.04
N GLN A 111 22.47 3.81 0.14
CA GLN A 111 22.78 2.96 -1.01
C GLN A 111 21.60 2.10 -1.50
N MET A 112 20.48 2.05 -0.78
CA MET A 112 19.32 1.24 -1.18
C MET A 112 18.55 1.89 -2.31
N LYS A 113 17.95 1.04 -3.19
CA LYS A 113 17.17 1.50 -4.34
C LYS A 113 16.02 2.41 -3.97
N VAL A 114 15.34 2.12 -2.85
CA VAL A 114 14.23 2.93 -2.34
C VAL A 114 14.67 4.36 -2.00
N SER A 115 15.88 4.55 -1.48
CA SER A 115 16.43 5.86 -1.12
C SER A 115 16.77 6.71 -2.33
N GLN A 116 17.09 6.09 -3.46
CA GLN A 116 17.38 6.76 -4.72
C GLN A 116 16.11 7.26 -5.44
N GLN A 117 14.93 6.86 -4.98
CA GLN A 117 13.62 7.20 -5.56
C GLN A 117 12.91 8.33 -4.79
N ASP A 118 13.65 9.13 -4.02
CA ASP A 118 13.13 10.27 -3.26
C ASP A 118 11.89 9.89 -2.39
N PRO A 119 12.04 8.98 -1.41
CA PRO A 119 10.92 8.52 -0.59
C PRO A 119 10.46 9.61 0.40
N ILE A 120 9.18 9.56 0.77
CA ILE A 120 8.66 10.30 1.91
C ILE A 120 8.92 9.50 3.17
N ILE A 121 9.64 10.10 4.12
CA ILE A 121 9.96 9.47 5.39
C ILE A 121 9.05 10.01 6.48
N ILE A 122 8.22 9.14 7.05
CA ILE A 122 7.32 9.45 8.15
C ILE A 122 8.04 9.16 9.48
N LYS A 123 8.15 10.19 10.32
CA LYS A 123 8.71 10.01 11.67
C LYS A 123 7.77 9.17 12.52
N THR A 124 8.34 8.17 13.17
CA THR A 124 7.60 7.24 14.01
C THR A 124 7.89 7.48 15.49
N SER A 125 6.91 7.18 16.34
CA SER A 125 7.12 6.84 17.74
C SER A 125 7.59 5.39 17.84
N ASP A 126 7.79 4.85 19.04
CA ASP A 126 8.19 3.47 19.24
C ASP A 126 7.18 2.49 18.58
N MET A 127 7.57 1.90 17.45
CA MET A 127 6.73 0.96 16.68
C MET A 127 6.32 -0.29 17.46
N GLN A 128 7.08 -0.66 18.48
CA GLN A 128 6.75 -1.84 19.31
C GLN A 128 5.66 -1.53 20.33
N LYS A 129 5.53 -0.26 20.72
CA LYS A 129 4.53 0.17 21.71
C LYS A 129 3.17 0.49 21.10
N ASP A 130 3.15 1.18 19.96
CA ASP A 130 1.89 1.52 19.30
C ASP A 130 2.04 1.55 17.76
N PRO A 131 1.95 0.38 17.11
CA PRO A 131 1.95 0.32 15.65
C PRO A 131 0.81 1.13 15.01
N LYS A 132 -0.37 1.14 15.65
CA LYS A 132 -1.56 1.83 15.14
C LYS A 132 -1.36 3.33 15.08
N GLU A 133 -0.79 3.95 16.11
CA GLU A 133 -0.50 5.40 16.11
C GLU A 133 0.36 5.81 14.91
N ASN A 134 1.38 5.01 14.57
CA ASN A 134 2.25 5.30 13.44
C ASN A 134 1.53 5.13 12.09
N LEU A 135 0.63 4.15 11.96
CA LEU A 135 -0.23 4.01 10.79
C LEU A 135 -1.16 5.22 10.67
N ASP A 136 -1.83 5.62 11.74
CA ASP A 136 -2.75 6.77 11.75
C ASP A 136 -2.02 8.07 11.35
N ARG A 137 -0.82 8.33 11.86
CA ARG A 137 0.02 9.48 11.45
C ARG A 137 0.38 9.45 9.96
N MET A 138 0.75 8.28 9.45
CA MET A 138 1.04 8.12 8.03
C MET A 138 -0.21 8.41 7.18
N LEU A 139 -1.36 7.84 7.54
CA LEU A 139 -2.60 8.03 6.79
C LEU A 139 -3.08 9.48 6.83
N GLU A 140 -2.95 10.15 7.98
CA GLU A 140 -3.24 11.59 8.10
C GLU A 140 -2.32 12.43 7.20
N TYR A 141 -1.03 12.14 7.18
CA TYR A 141 -0.08 12.81 6.30
C TYR A 141 -0.47 12.62 4.82
N LEU A 142 -0.78 11.38 4.42
CA LEU A 142 -1.16 11.07 3.05
C LEU A 142 -2.46 11.78 2.64
N HIS A 143 -3.47 11.80 3.53
CA HIS A 143 -4.71 12.51 3.28
C HIS A 143 -4.48 14.03 3.12
N LYS A 144 -3.71 14.67 4.01
CA LYS A 144 -3.37 16.09 3.93
C LYS A 144 -2.63 16.47 2.65
N ASN A 145 -1.86 15.54 2.10
CA ASN A 145 -1.10 15.74 0.86
C ASN A 145 -1.82 15.18 -0.37
N SER A 146 -3.13 14.91 -0.28
CA SER A 146 -4.00 14.51 -1.40
C SER A 146 -3.63 13.17 -2.07
N PHE A 147 -2.95 12.26 -1.37
CA PHE A 147 -2.79 10.88 -1.82
C PHE A 147 -4.10 10.13 -1.61
N GLN A 148 -4.75 9.73 -2.70
CA GLN A 148 -6.06 9.07 -2.64
C GLN A 148 -5.97 7.55 -2.51
N THR A 149 -4.85 6.96 -2.90
CA THR A 149 -4.64 5.52 -2.90
C THR A 149 -3.30 5.14 -2.31
N LEU A 150 -3.29 4.13 -1.45
CA LEU A 150 -2.11 3.55 -0.84
C LEU A 150 -2.05 2.05 -1.12
N LEU A 151 -1.00 1.61 -1.80
CA LEU A 151 -0.66 0.20 -1.91
C LEU A 151 0.26 -0.19 -0.76
N VAL A 152 -0.08 -1.24 -0.03
CA VAL A 152 0.77 -1.82 1.02
C VAL A 152 1.32 -3.15 0.51
N GLU A 153 2.62 -3.16 0.26
CA GLU A 153 3.37 -4.38 -0.04
C GLU A 153 4.35 -4.63 1.09
N GLY A 154 4.28 -5.78 1.71
CA GLY A 154 5.18 -6.03 2.82
C GLY A 154 5.17 -7.46 3.32
N GLY A 155 6.06 -7.74 4.24
CA GLY A 155 6.09 -8.99 4.97
C GLY A 155 4.90 -9.12 5.94
N GLY A 156 4.76 -10.31 6.54
CA GLY A 156 3.64 -10.64 7.42
C GLY A 156 3.40 -9.63 8.54
N VAL A 157 4.46 -9.10 9.15
CA VAL A 157 4.34 -8.10 10.24
C VAL A 157 3.61 -6.85 9.78
N THR A 158 3.99 -6.30 8.62
CA THR A 158 3.35 -5.10 8.07
C THR A 158 1.87 -5.35 7.78
N LEU A 159 1.56 -6.45 7.08
CA LEU A 159 0.18 -6.82 6.78
C LEU A 159 -0.65 -7.04 8.03
N THR A 160 -0.08 -7.71 9.05
CA THR A 160 -0.74 -7.96 10.33
C THR A 160 -1.10 -6.66 11.05
N HIS A 161 -0.23 -5.63 11.02
CA HIS A 161 -0.55 -4.33 11.62
C HIS A 161 -1.76 -3.67 10.95
N PHE A 162 -1.85 -3.68 9.62
CA PHE A 162 -3.00 -3.14 8.89
C PHE A 162 -4.27 -3.95 9.14
N LEU A 163 -4.19 -5.27 9.14
CA LEU A 163 -5.33 -6.16 9.39
C LEU A 163 -5.87 -6.00 10.82
N ASN A 164 -5.00 -6.00 11.82
CA ASN A 164 -5.40 -5.83 13.23
C ASN A 164 -6.00 -4.45 13.51
N ALA A 165 -5.59 -3.44 12.77
CA ALA A 165 -6.12 -2.08 12.89
C ALA A 165 -7.40 -1.85 12.06
N ASP A 166 -7.86 -2.84 11.29
CA ASP A 166 -8.96 -2.71 10.31
C ASP A 166 -8.75 -1.57 9.30
N LEU A 167 -7.48 -1.39 8.89
CA LEU A 167 -7.05 -0.33 7.99
C LEU A 167 -6.79 -0.88 6.59
N TYR A 168 -7.83 -1.35 5.93
CA TYR A 168 -7.78 -1.74 4.51
C TYR A 168 -9.18 -1.66 3.89
N ASP A 169 -9.21 -1.53 2.56
CA ASP A 169 -10.44 -1.49 1.77
C ASP A 169 -10.45 -2.60 0.70
N GLU A 170 -9.28 -3.11 0.31
CA GLU A 170 -9.13 -4.15 -0.72
C GLU A 170 -7.93 -5.04 -0.41
N LEU A 171 -8.05 -6.35 -0.67
CA LEU A 171 -6.97 -7.33 -0.50
C LEU A 171 -6.71 -8.06 -1.82
N HIS A 172 -5.49 -7.94 -2.34
CA HIS A 172 -5.00 -8.67 -3.49
C HIS A 172 -4.12 -9.84 -3.06
N VAL A 173 -4.57 -11.05 -3.32
CA VAL A 173 -3.84 -12.28 -3.01
C VAL A 173 -3.39 -12.93 -4.31
N TYR A 174 -2.09 -13.13 -4.44
CA TYR A 174 -1.45 -13.82 -5.57
C TYR A 174 -0.98 -15.19 -5.11
N TYR A 175 -1.59 -16.23 -5.63
CA TYR A 175 -1.18 -17.60 -5.32
C TYR A 175 -0.14 -18.10 -6.33
N ALA A 176 0.89 -18.73 -5.79
CA ALA A 176 1.82 -19.55 -6.58
C ALA A 176 1.37 -21.00 -6.59
N PRO A 177 1.60 -21.72 -7.70
CA PRO A 177 1.37 -23.15 -7.74
C PRO A 177 2.30 -23.91 -6.79
#